data_42e2c8ec7443babce504ec30276c2ad8
#
_entry.id   42e2c8ec7443babce504ec30276c2ad8
#
_cell.length_a   1.000
_cell.length_b   1.000
_cell.length_c   1.000
_cell.angle_alpha   90.00
_cell.angle_beta   90.00
_cell.angle_gamma   90.00
#
_symmetry.space_group_name_H-M   'P 1'
#
loop_
_entity.id
_entity.type
_entity.pdbx_description
1 polymer ?
#
loop_
_entity_poly.entity_id
_entity_poly.type
_entity_poly.pdbx_seq_one_letter_code
_entity_poly.pdbx_strand_id
1 'polypeptide(L)'
;MVRPQHRSLDAPNEVREFPLGRVEIYEIGDAVVGRQTFQAGWRWSESVGPIAGTRSCEYHHMGFSFQGTVRIELDDGSTYEIKAGEAYEIPPGHDAVVIGEEPWIAIDWAGMRSFARPMVGSGERVLSTILFTDIVDSTATAERLGDATWRDLLGQYYERGRYELDRFRGREIDTTGDGFLALFDSSERAVRAAVGIGLAARTIGIETRSGVHTGEVELVPGNVRGVAVHMTSRIMALAGPGEVLVSGTTHDLLAGSGLTFEDRGLHELKGITGQRQVYALLDLESV
;
A
#
# COMPACT_ATOMS: atom_id res chain seq x y z
N MET A 1 14.27 -5.32 23.06
CA MET A 1 13.00 -5.66 23.75
C MET A 1 12.01 -4.55 23.48
N VAL A 2 10.96 -4.81 22.71
CA VAL A 2 9.88 -3.82 22.44
C VAL A 2 9.08 -3.65 23.71
N ARG A 3 8.92 -2.41 24.18
CA ARG A 3 8.12 -2.10 25.37
C ARG A 3 6.67 -1.83 24.97
N PRO A 4 5.67 -2.20 25.79
CA PRO A 4 4.28 -1.80 25.55
C PRO A 4 4.18 -0.27 25.42
N GLN A 5 3.40 0.18 24.45
CA GLN A 5 3.11 1.59 24.22
C GLN A 5 1.61 1.83 24.35
N HIS A 6 1.23 2.97 24.86
CA HIS A 6 -0.15 3.42 24.95
C HIS A 6 -0.21 4.94 24.82
N ARG A 7 -1.37 5.46 24.43
CA ARG A 7 -1.64 6.90 24.35
C ARG A 7 -3.07 7.18 24.75
N SER A 8 -3.27 8.24 25.55
CA SER A 8 -4.62 8.72 25.88
C SER A 8 -5.26 9.38 24.67
N LEU A 9 -6.57 9.19 24.50
CA LEU A 9 -7.37 9.93 23.52
C LEU A 9 -7.49 11.44 23.83
N ASP A 10 -7.08 11.88 25.04
CA ASP A 10 -6.99 13.29 25.39
C ASP A 10 -5.66 13.96 24.99
N ALA A 11 -4.72 13.20 24.43
CA ALA A 11 -3.41 13.68 24.04
C ALA A 11 -3.02 13.25 22.61
N PRO A 12 -3.74 13.73 21.58
CA PRO A 12 -3.44 13.45 20.19
C PRO A 12 -2.06 14.01 19.80
N ASN A 13 -1.40 13.37 18.82
CA ASN A 13 -0.19 13.91 18.20
C ASN A 13 -0.49 15.08 17.26
N GLU A 14 -1.65 15.03 16.60
CA GLU A 14 -2.09 16.02 15.64
C GLU A 14 -3.62 16.12 15.68
N VAL A 15 -4.14 17.33 15.48
CA VAL A 15 -5.58 17.58 15.27
C VAL A 15 -5.74 18.27 13.93
N ARG A 16 -6.64 17.78 13.09
CA ARG A 16 -7.04 18.39 11.82
C ARG A 16 -8.50 18.79 11.89
N GLU A 17 -8.76 20.07 11.69
CA GLU A 17 -10.10 20.64 11.71
C GLU A 17 -10.51 21.07 10.29
N PHE A 18 -11.77 20.84 9.96
CA PHE A 18 -12.40 21.21 8.69
C PHE A 18 -13.90 21.45 8.93
N PRO A 19 -14.64 22.00 7.96
CA PRO A 19 -16.06 22.30 8.15
C PRO A 19 -16.84 21.08 8.66
N LEU A 20 -17.57 21.27 9.76
CA LEU A 20 -18.39 20.26 10.44
C LEU A 20 -17.64 19.02 10.92
N GLY A 21 -16.31 19.06 11.01
CA GLY A 21 -15.58 17.86 11.41
C GLY A 21 -14.18 18.11 11.93
N ARG A 22 -13.66 17.11 12.64
CA ARG A 22 -12.27 17.06 13.09
C ARG A 22 -11.78 15.61 13.14
N VAL A 23 -10.49 15.46 12.98
CA VAL A 23 -9.77 14.19 13.16
C VAL A 23 -8.60 14.40 14.11
N GLU A 24 -8.50 13.54 15.10
CA GLU A 24 -7.42 13.49 16.06
C GLU A 24 -6.54 12.28 15.75
N ILE A 25 -5.26 12.50 15.51
CA ILE A 25 -4.30 11.48 15.10
C ILE A 25 -3.45 11.06 16.29
N TYR A 26 -3.31 9.76 16.47
CA TYR A 26 -2.51 9.12 17.52
C TYR A 26 -1.47 8.20 16.90
N GLU A 27 -0.22 8.41 17.25
CA GLU A 27 0.89 7.53 16.86
C GLU A 27 1.26 6.63 18.05
N ILE A 28 1.18 5.32 17.86
CA ILE A 28 1.48 4.30 18.87
C ILE A 28 2.44 3.30 18.23
N GLY A 29 3.73 3.48 18.52
CA GLY A 29 4.78 2.74 17.79
C GLY A 29 4.72 3.08 16.30
N ASP A 30 4.51 2.06 15.49
CA ASP A 30 4.41 2.19 14.04
C ASP A 30 2.97 2.38 13.54
N ALA A 31 1.99 2.14 14.42
CA ALA A 31 0.59 2.30 14.09
C ALA A 31 0.14 3.77 14.17
N VAL A 32 -0.76 4.13 13.26
CA VAL A 32 -1.49 5.39 13.31
C VAL A 32 -2.96 5.09 13.45
N VAL A 33 -3.58 5.70 14.45
CA VAL A 33 -5.00 5.59 14.73
C VAL A 33 -5.60 6.99 14.64
N GLY A 34 -6.74 7.14 14.00
CA GLY A 34 -7.49 8.39 13.91
C GLY A 34 -8.82 8.30 14.62
N ARG A 35 -9.12 9.22 15.53
CA ARG A 35 -10.47 9.43 16.03
C ARG A 35 -11.13 10.49 15.19
N GLN A 36 -12.25 10.14 14.59
CA GLN A 36 -13.06 11.00 13.74
C GLN A 36 -14.26 11.49 14.52
N THR A 37 -14.59 12.78 14.41
CA THR A 37 -15.80 13.37 14.94
C THR A 37 -16.39 14.28 13.87
N PHE A 38 -17.48 13.84 13.24
CA PHE A 38 -18.17 14.55 12.17
C PHE A 38 -19.58 14.92 12.63
N GLN A 39 -19.91 16.20 12.54
CA GLN A 39 -21.18 16.74 12.98
C GLN A 39 -22.32 16.35 12.02
N ALA A 40 -23.55 16.45 12.49
CA ALA A 40 -24.74 16.26 11.65
C ALA A 40 -24.64 17.11 10.37
N GLY A 41 -24.94 16.50 9.22
CA GLY A 41 -24.85 17.15 7.92
C GLY A 41 -23.44 17.27 7.33
N TRP A 42 -22.42 16.78 8.01
CA TRP A 42 -21.09 16.70 7.39
C TRP A 42 -21.13 15.83 6.14
N ARG A 43 -20.47 16.29 5.09
CA ARG A 43 -20.28 15.55 3.85
C ARG A 43 -18.81 15.64 3.42
N TRP A 44 -18.21 14.51 3.04
CA TRP A 44 -16.79 14.46 2.69
C TRP A 44 -16.47 15.37 1.49
N SER A 45 -17.27 15.30 0.41
CA SER A 45 -17.05 16.11 -0.80
C SER A 45 -17.12 17.62 -0.56
N GLU A 46 -17.81 18.06 0.49
CA GLU A 46 -17.94 19.48 0.85
C GLU A 46 -16.89 19.93 1.88
N SER A 47 -16.55 19.05 2.81
CA SER A 47 -15.72 19.38 3.98
C SER A 47 -14.23 19.02 3.79
N VAL A 48 -13.94 17.85 3.22
CA VAL A 48 -12.58 17.31 3.05
C VAL A 48 -12.16 17.31 1.60
N GLY A 49 -13.06 17.05 0.66
CA GLY A 49 -12.79 17.03 -0.77
C GLY A 49 -12.03 18.25 -1.30
N PRO A 50 -12.40 19.50 -0.92
CA PRO A 50 -11.65 20.70 -1.31
C PRO A 50 -10.22 20.73 -0.76
N ILE A 51 -9.96 20.12 0.41
CA ILE A 51 -8.64 20.02 1.02
C ILE A 51 -7.84 18.91 0.32
N ALA A 52 -8.45 17.76 0.10
CA ALA A 52 -7.85 16.63 -0.57
C ALA A 52 -7.55 16.91 -2.05
N GLY A 53 -8.35 17.75 -2.70
CA GLY A 53 -8.23 18.07 -4.12
C GLY A 53 -8.72 16.94 -5.04
N THR A 54 -9.59 16.05 -4.55
CA THR A 54 -10.16 14.92 -5.30
C THR A 54 -11.67 14.99 -5.32
N ARG A 55 -12.31 14.27 -6.27
CA ARG A 55 -13.75 14.21 -6.42
C ARG A 55 -14.41 13.33 -5.36
N SER A 56 -13.75 12.22 -5.03
CA SER A 56 -14.15 11.23 -4.03
C SER A 56 -12.98 10.93 -3.10
N CYS A 57 -13.23 10.31 -1.97
CA CYS A 57 -12.20 9.86 -1.05
C CYS A 57 -11.44 8.67 -1.65
N GLU A 58 -10.14 8.84 -1.88
CA GLU A 58 -9.27 7.85 -2.48
C GLU A 58 -8.52 7.01 -1.43
N TYR A 59 -8.91 7.11 -0.17
CA TYR A 59 -8.32 6.34 0.91
C TYR A 59 -9.17 5.11 1.23
N HIS A 60 -8.48 4.00 1.52
CA HIS A 60 -9.06 2.84 2.15
C HIS A 60 -9.20 3.09 3.65
N HIS A 61 -10.38 2.87 4.21
CA HIS A 61 -10.65 3.02 5.62
C HIS A 61 -11.00 1.67 6.25
N MET A 62 -10.46 1.43 7.44
CA MET A 62 -10.89 0.35 8.33
C MET A 62 -11.06 0.92 9.72
N GLY A 63 -12.21 0.65 10.34
CA GLY A 63 -12.52 1.27 11.62
C GLY A 63 -13.67 0.66 12.36
N PHE A 64 -14.03 1.35 13.44
CA PHE A 64 -15.17 1.01 14.28
C PHE A 64 -15.96 2.27 14.63
N SER A 65 -17.28 2.24 14.43
CA SER A 65 -18.21 3.33 14.73
C SER A 65 -18.73 3.24 16.15
N PHE A 66 -18.62 4.32 16.92
CA PHE A 66 -19.07 4.38 18.32
C PHE A 66 -20.40 5.10 18.47
N GLN A 67 -20.70 6.07 17.60
CA GLN A 67 -21.89 6.93 17.69
C GLN A 67 -22.33 7.40 16.32
N GLY A 68 -23.64 7.65 16.17
CA GLY A 68 -24.25 8.21 14.98
C GLY A 68 -24.34 7.22 13.82
N THR A 69 -24.66 7.74 12.66
CA THR A 69 -24.78 6.98 11.41
C THR A 69 -24.14 7.78 10.27
N VAL A 70 -23.31 7.11 9.48
CA VAL A 70 -22.75 7.66 8.25
C VAL A 70 -23.25 6.84 7.07
N ARG A 71 -23.63 7.50 5.97
CA ARG A 71 -23.90 6.87 4.68
C ARG A 71 -22.69 7.03 3.80
N ILE A 72 -22.25 5.92 3.21
CA ILE A 72 -21.18 5.84 2.22
C ILE A 72 -21.83 5.74 0.84
N GLU A 73 -21.39 6.56 -0.08
CA GLU A 73 -21.86 6.62 -1.47
C GLU A 73 -20.65 6.31 -2.37
N LEU A 74 -20.61 5.11 -2.97
CA LEU A 74 -19.51 4.68 -3.85
C LEU A 74 -19.63 5.30 -5.25
N ASP A 75 -18.53 5.44 -5.96
CA ASP A 75 -18.48 5.98 -7.33
C ASP A 75 -19.28 5.15 -8.35
N ASP A 76 -19.57 3.88 -8.06
CA ASP A 76 -20.46 3.01 -8.86
C ASP A 76 -21.95 3.24 -8.60
N GLY A 77 -22.29 4.15 -7.66
CA GLY A 77 -23.65 4.51 -7.27
C GLY A 77 -24.23 3.63 -6.16
N SER A 78 -23.53 2.64 -5.65
CA SER A 78 -23.98 1.86 -4.50
C SER A 78 -23.87 2.66 -3.21
N THR A 79 -24.77 2.39 -2.23
CA THR A 79 -24.80 3.08 -0.97
C THR A 79 -24.91 2.12 0.20
N TYR A 80 -24.21 2.45 1.30
CA TYR A 80 -24.18 1.66 2.54
C TYR A 80 -24.31 2.57 3.74
N GLU A 81 -24.94 2.10 4.80
CA GLU A 81 -25.02 2.83 6.08
C GLU A 81 -24.21 2.08 7.13
N ILE A 82 -23.37 2.82 7.85
CA ILE A 82 -22.58 2.35 8.98
C ILE A 82 -23.13 3.00 10.23
N LYS A 83 -23.51 2.19 11.21
CA LYS A 83 -24.15 2.62 12.46
C LYS A 83 -23.22 2.43 13.65
N ALA A 84 -23.57 3.07 14.76
CA ALA A 84 -22.89 2.84 16.03
C ALA A 84 -22.84 1.34 16.38
N GLY A 85 -21.68 0.85 16.82
CA GLY A 85 -21.44 -0.54 17.17
C GLY A 85 -20.95 -1.42 16.02
N GLU A 86 -20.73 -0.88 14.82
CA GLU A 86 -20.30 -1.62 13.65
C GLU A 86 -18.82 -1.41 13.34
N ALA A 87 -18.10 -2.48 13.03
CA ALA A 87 -16.81 -2.42 12.37
C ALA A 87 -17.03 -2.29 10.86
N TYR A 88 -16.14 -1.58 10.17
CA TYR A 88 -16.31 -1.32 8.75
C TYR A 88 -14.98 -1.34 7.98
N GLU A 89 -15.13 -1.60 6.71
CA GLU A 89 -14.13 -1.41 5.67
C GLU A 89 -14.78 -0.59 4.55
N ILE A 90 -14.12 0.51 4.13
CA ILE A 90 -14.60 1.38 3.06
C ILE A 90 -13.49 1.47 2.00
N PRO A 91 -13.74 1.00 0.77
CA PRO A 91 -12.76 1.08 -0.30
C PRO A 91 -12.59 2.53 -0.81
N PRO A 92 -11.49 2.86 -1.51
CA PRO A 92 -11.35 4.11 -2.26
C PRO A 92 -12.49 4.34 -3.27
N GLY A 93 -12.72 5.60 -3.65
CA GLY A 93 -13.77 5.96 -4.60
C GLY A 93 -15.13 6.11 -3.94
N HIS A 94 -15.20 6.84 -2.83
CA HIS A 94 -16.44 7.07 -2.11
C HIS A 94 -16.61 8.52 -1.65
N ASP A 95 -17.86 8.95 -1.50
CA ASP A 95 -18.29 10.07 -0.66
C ASP A 95 -18.89 9.52 0.64
N ALA A 96 -19.00 10.36 1.66
CA ALA A 96 -19.60 10.00 2.94
C ALA A 96 -20.42 11.17 3.49
N VAL A 97 -21.58 10.87 4.07
CA VAL A 97 -22.45 11.87 4.67
C VAL A 97 -22.98 11.39 6.03
N VAL A 98 -22.87 12.24 7.05
CA VAL A 98 -23.48 11.98 8.35
C VAL A 98 -24.97 12.21 8.24
N ILE A 99 -25.76 11.19 8.60
CA ILE A 99 -27.23 11.24 8.57
C ILE A 99 -27.81 11.24 9.98
N GLY A 100 -28.92 11.92 10.16
CA GLY A 100 -29.54 12.13 11.47
C GLY A 100 -29.02 13.39 12.16
N GLU A 101 -29.36 13.54 13.44
CA GLU A 101 -29.04 14.74 14.24
C GLU A 101 -27.79 14.56 15.12
N GLU A 102 -27.36 13.34 15.32
CA GLU A 102 -26.18 13.02 16.15
C GLU A 102 -24.88 13.07 15.35
N PRO A 103 -23.77 13.51 15.95
CA PRO A 103 -22.46 13.41 15.33
C PRO A 103 -22.07 11.94 15.12
N TRP A 104 -21.36 11.65 14.03
CA TRP A 104 -20.72 10.37 13.83
C TRP A 104 -19.34 10.38 14.48
N ILE A 105 -19.08 9.41 15.35
CA ILE A 105 -17.80 9.24 16.04
C ILE A 105 -17.27 7.84 15.75
N ALA A 106 -16.04 7.77 15.22
CA ALA A 106 -15.39 6.52 14.87
C ALA A 106 -13.90 6.54 15.16
N ILE A 107 -13.30 5.38 15.21
CA ILE A 107 -11.85 5.18 15.20
C ILE A 107 -11.48 4.39 13.96
N ASP A 108 -10.54 4.95 13.18
CA ASP A 108 -9.91 4.31 12.04
C ASP A 108 -8.45 3.98 12.35
N TRP A 109 -7.98 2.84 11.85
CA TRP A 109 -6.58 2.43 11.89
C TRP A 109 -5.96 2.26 10.48
N ALA A 110 -6.72 2.57 9.43
CA ALA A 110 -6.22 2.69 8.06
C ALA A 110 -6.54 4.07 7.48
N GLY A 111 -5.71 4.59 6.57
CA GLY A 111 -5.92 5.86 5.86
C GLY A 111 -5.61 7.14 6.67
N MET A 112 -5.44 7.07 7.98
CA MET A 112 -5.41 8.26 8.85
C MET A 112 -4.17 9.14 8.73
N ARG A 113 -3.03 8.62 8.26
CA ARG A 113 -1.82 9.45 8.07
C ARG A 113 -2.07 10.62 7.13
N SER A 114 -2.85 10.40 6.11
CA SER A 114 -3.08 11.36 5.01
C SER A 114 -4.49 11.93 4.97
N PHE A 115 -5.44 11.40 5.75
CA PHE A 115 -6.82 11.90 5.77
C PHE A 115 -6.90 13.39 6.11
N ALA A 116 -7.75 14.13 5.41
CA ALA A 116 -7.91 15.59 5.53
C ALA A 116 -6.58 16.38 5.36
N ARG A 117 -5.70 15.88 4.53
CA ARG A 117 -4.55 16.61 3.97
C ARG A 117 -4.74 16.71 2.45
N PRO A 118 -4.12 17.70 1.80
CA PRO A 118 -4.06 17.68 0.35
C PRO A 118 -3.55 16.30 -0.07
N MET A 119 -4.30 15.62 -0.88
CA MET A 119 -3.72 14.48 -1.58
C MET A 119 -2.60 15.08 -2.42
N VAL A 120 -1.42 14.55 -2.23
CA VAL A 120 -0.24 14.95 -2.99
C VAL A 120 -0.67 14.97 -4.45
N GLY A 121 -0.71 16.16 -5.04
CA GLY A 121 -1.48 16.44 -6.25
C GLY A 121 -1.04 15.54 -7.40
N SER A 122 -1.94 15.26 -8.33
CA SER A 122 -1.60 14.71 -9.63
C SER A 122 -0.44 15.55 -10.20
N GLY A 123 0.75 14.94 -10.30
CA GLY A 123 1.96 15.62 -10.74
C GLY A 123 3.03 15.84 -9.68
N GLU A 124 2.79 15.54 -8.38
CA GLU A 124 3.89 15.57 -7.43
C GLU A 124 4.82 14.37 -7.66
N ARG A 125 6.09 14.72 -7.93
CA ARG A 125 7.15 13.71 -8.06
C ARG A 125 7.81 13.50 -6.71
N VAL A 126 7.82 12.26 -6.27
CA VAL A 126 8.46 11.84 -5.02
C VAL A 126 9.50 10.77 -5.30
N LEU A 127 10.57 10.77 -4.53
CA LEU A 127 11.53 9.67 -4.53
C LEU A 127 10.93 8.52 -3.72
N SER A 128 10.78 7.35 -4.35
CA SER A 128 10.26 6.14 -3.72
C SER A 128 10.99 4.91 -4.19
N THR A 129 10.99 3.86 -3.38
CA THR A 129 11.41 2.54 -3.80
C THR A 129 10.19 1.74 -4.22
N ILE A 130 10.24 1.22 -5.43
CA ILE A 130 9.17 0.46 -6.06
C ILE A 130 9.53 -1.03 -5.99
N LEU A 131 8.57 -1.84 -5.59
CA LEU A 131 8.62 -3.30 -5.66
C LEU A 131 7.58 -3.77 -6.67
N PHE A 132 8.02 -4.59 -7.63
CA PHE A 132 7.15 -5.48 -8.40
C PHE A 132 7.43 -6.92 -8.01
N THR A 133 6.38 -7.70 -7.82
CA THR A 133 6.43 -9.16 -7.73
C THR A 133 5.56 -9.78 -8.82
N ASP A 134 5.84 -11.03 -9.17
CA ASP A 134 5.09 -11.78 -10.16
C ASP A 134 5.19 -13.29 -9.84
N ILE A 135 4.11 -14.04 -10.06
CA ILE A 135 4.11 -15.49 -9.91
C ILE A 135 4.70 -16.14 -11.16
N VAL A 136 5.68 -16.99 -10.96
CA VAL A 136 6.32 -17.71 -12.06
C VAL A 136 5.37 -18.76 -12.63
N ASP A 137 5.25 -18.80 -13.96
CA ASP A 137 4.39 -19.75 -14.69
C ASP A 137 2.92 -19.75 -14.22
N SER A 138 2.39 -18.57 -13.84
CA SER A 138 1.04 -18.40 -13.33
C SER A 138 -0.03 -18.97 -14.28
N THR A 139 0.06 -18.69 -15.59
CA THR A 139 -0.87 -19.21 -16.60
C THR A 139 -0.86 -20.72 -16.66
N ALA A 140 0.31 -21.35 -16.71
CA ALA A 140 0.43 -22.82 -16.75
C ALA A 140 -0.06 -23.46 -15.45
N THR A 141 0.13 -22.78 -14.32
CA THR A 141 -0.36 -23.22 -13.01
C THR A 141 -1.88 -23.13 -12.95
N ALA A 142 -2.48 -22.03 -13.45
CA ALA A 142 -3.92 -21.87 -13.53
C ALA A 142 -4.57 -22.94 -14.44
N GLU A 143 -4.00 -23.21 -15.61
CA GLU A 143 -4.48 -24.27 -16.50
C GLU A 143 -4.45 -25.65 -15.84
N ARG A 144 -3.39 -25.95 -15.11
CA ARG A 144 -3.21 -27.23 -14.40
C ARG A 144 -4.15 -27.42 -13.22
N LEU A 145 -4.41 -26.35 -12.45
CA LEU A 145 -5.23 -26.40 -11.21
C LEU A 145 -6.74 -26.19 -11.46
N GLY A 146 -7.07 -25.51 -12.55
CA GLY A 146 -8.43 -25.02 -12.84
C GLY A 146 -8.80 -23.77 -12.07
N ASP A 147 -9.75 -22.99 -12.61
CA ASP A 147 -10.08 -21.61 -12.18
C ASP A 147 -10.43 -21.50 -10.68
N ALA A 148 -11.17 -22.44 -10.13
CA ALA A 148 -11.60 -22.39 -8.73
C ALA A 148 -10.41 -22.53 -7.77
N THR A 149 -9.59 -23.57 -7.97
CA THR A 149 -8.42 -23.83 -7.13
C THR A 149 -7.37 -22.72 -7.29
N TRP A 150 -7.20 -22.22 -8.51
CA TRP A 150 -6.30 -21.11 -8.78
C TRP A 150 -6.74 -19.82 -8.07
N ARG A 151 -8.03 -19.50 -8.08
CA ARG A 151 -8.58 -18.34 -7.36
C ARG A 151 -8.33 -18.43 -5.85
N ASP A 152 -8.57 -19.60 -5.26
CA ASP A 152 -8.35 -19.81 -3.83
C ASP A 152 -6.86 -19.70 -3.47
N LEU A 153 -5.98 -20.21 -4.33
CA LEU A 153 -4.53 -20.10 -4.17
C LEU A 153 -4.04 -18.66 -4.29
N LEU A 154 -4.54 -17.89 -5.27
CA LEU A 154 -4.27 -16.46 -5.39
C LEU A 154 -4.76 -15.68 -4.16
N GLY A 155 -5.93 -16.01 -3.64
CA GLY A 155 -6.45 -15.40 -2.41
C GLY A 155 -5.48 -15.57 -1.24
N GLN A 156 -4.96 -16.79 -1.03
CA GLN A 156 -3.96 -17.07 0.00
C GLN A 156 -2.63 -16.34 -0.27
N TYR A 157 -2.19 -16.26 -1.52
CA TYR A 157 -1.00 -15.52 -1.90
C TYR A 157 -1.13 -14.03 -1.58
N TYR A 158 -2.25 -13.41 -1.93
CA TYR A 158 -2.51 -12.00 -1.65
C TYR A 158 -2.61 -11.71 -0.14
N GLU A 159 -3.28 -12.56 0.62
CA GLU A 159 -3.38 -12.39 2.07
C GLU A 159 -1.98 -12.39 2.72
N ARG A 160 -1.16 -13.39 2.38
CA ARG A 160 0.21 -13.51 2.91
C ARG A 160 1.13 -12.38 2.42
N GLY A 161 1.02 -11.99 1.15
CA GLY A 161 1.79 -10.90 0.59
C GLY A 161 1.46 -9.56 1.24
N ARG A 162 0.18 -9.26 1.48
CA ARG A 162 -0.25 -8.06 2.21
C ARG A 162 0.28 -8.02 3.64
N TYR A 163 0.29 -9.17 4.32
CA TYR A 163 0.92 -9.26 5.64
C TYR A 163 2.40 -8.82 5.61
N GLU A 164 3.19 -9.27 4.62
CA GLU A 164 4.58 -8.87 4.48
C GLU A 164 4.72 -7.40 4.04
N LEU A 165 3.85 -6.89 3.17
CA LEU A 165 3.82 -5.48 2.83
C LEU A 165 3.60 -4.61 4.08
N ASP A 166 2.60 -4.94 4.90
CA ASP A 166 2.30 -4.21 6.15
C ASP A 166 3.45 -4.29 7.14
N ARG A 167 4.04 -5.47 7.31
CA ARG A 167 5.20 -5.71 8.19
C ARG A 167 6.37 -4.78 7.87
N PHE A 168 6.63 -4.56 6.59
CA PHE A 168 7.71 -3.70 6.09
C PHE A 168 7.25 -2.30 5.69
N ARG A 169 6.02 -1.91 6.04
CA ARG A 169 5.44 -0.58 5.76
C ARG A 169 5.37 -0.25 4.26
N GLY A 170 5.15 -1.25 3.44
CA GLY A 170 4.88 -1.09 2.02
C GLY A 170 3.47 -0.59 1.79
N ARG A 171 3.32 0.32 0.86
CA ARG A 171 2.01 0.74 0.38
C ARG A 171 1.67 -0.03 -0.89
N GLU A 172 0.71 -0.94 -0.83
CA GLU A 172 0.14 -1.56 -2.01
C GLU A 172 -0.47 -0.50 -2.92
N ILE A 173 -0.13 -0.54 -4.19
CA ILE A 173 -0.66 0.36 -5.22
C ILE A 173 -1.63 -0.41 -6.11
N ASP A 174 -1.26 -1.61 -6.52
CA ASP A 174 -2.05 -2.44 -7.41
C ASP A 174 -1.67 -3.91 -7.24
N THR A 175 -2.64 -4.80 -7.49
CA THR A 175 -2.41 -6.21 -7.74
C THR A 175 -2.46 -6.41 -9.25
N THR A 176 -1.31 -6.59 -9.89
CA THR A 176 -1.18 -6.72 -11.34
C THR A 176 -1.52 -8.14 -11.82
N GLY A 177 -2.75 -8.62 -11.52
CA GLY A 177 -3.23 -9.94 -11.94
C GLY A 177 -2.70 -11.10 -11.10
N ASP A 178 -1.40 -11.31 -11.01
CA ASP A 178 -0.73 -12.39 -10.27
C ASP A 178 0.49 -11.91 -9.45
N GLY A 179 0.59 -10.60 -9.20
CA GLY A 179 1.68 -10.01 -8.43
C GLY A 179 1.28 -8.73 -7.70
N PHE A 180 2.26 -8.10 -7.06
CA PHE A 180 2.10 -6.83 -6.37
C PHE A 180 2.90 -5.72 -7.03
N LEU A 181 2.32 -4.53 -7.06
CA LEU A 181 3.01 -3.26 -7.17
C LEU A 181 2.91 -2.53 -5.84
N ALA A 182 4.04 -2.26 -5.21
CA ALA A 182 4.07 -1.56 -3.94
C ALA A 182 5.15 -0.48 -3.88
N LEU A 183 4.92 0.55 -3.08
CA LEU A 183 5.86 1.63 -2.80
C LEU A 183 6.37 1.58 -1.37
N PHE A 184 7.63 1.97 -1.19
CA PHE A 184 8.30 2.04 0.10
C PHE A 184 9.08 3.35 0.24
N ASP A 185 9.22 3.79 1.47
CA ASP A 185 10.08 4.91 1.87
C ASP A 185 11.55 4.47 2.12
N SER A 186 11.84 3.17 2.03
CA SER A 186 13.15 2.57 2.28
C SER A 186 13.43 1.44 1.32
N SER A 187 14.62 1.46 0.70
CA SER A 187 15.10 0.39 -0.18
C SER A 187 15.27 -0.93 0.57
N GLU A 188 15.75 -0.90 1.81
CA GLU A 188 15.92 -2.08 2.63
C GLU A 188 14.58 -2.76 2.94
N ARG A 189 13.56 -1.99 3.33
CA ARG A 189 12.21 -2.51 3.57
C ARG A 189 11.61 -3.14 2.34
N ALA A 190 11.79 -2.53 1.18
CA ALA A 190 11.29 -3.07 -0.09
C ALA A 190 11.92 -4.43 -0.42
N VAL A 191 13.25 -4.57 -0.24
CA VAL A 191 13.96 -5.83 -0.47
C VAL A 191 13.53 -6.89 0.54
N ARG A 192 13.42 -6.56 1.84
CA ARG A 192 12.94 -7.49 2.87
C ARG A 192 11.49 -7.92 2.64
N ALA A 193 10.62 -7.02 2.19
CA ALA A 193 9.25 -7.36 1.80
C ALA A 193 9.23 -8.33 0.62
N ALA A 194 10.05 -8.09 -0.42
CA ALA A 194 10.17 -9.00 -1.57
C ALA A 194 10.57 -10.42 -1.14
N VAL A 195 11.54 -10.54 -0.24
CA VAL A 195 11.96 -11.84 0.34
C VAL A 195 10.82 -12.47 1.15
N GLY A 196 10.19 -11.71 2.04
CA GLY A 196 9.07 -12.19 2.86
C GLY A 196 7.91 -12.73 2.01
N ILE A 197 7.53 -11.99 0.96
CA ILE A 197 6.49 -12.41 0.00
C ILE A 197 6.91 -13.71 -0.69
N GLY A 198 8.16 -13.82 -1.17
CA GLY A 198 8.67 -15.02 -1.83
C GLY A 198 8.68 -16.24 -0.91
N LEU A 199 9.15 -16.09 0.34
CA LEU A 199 9.15 -17.17 1.33
C LEU A 199 7.72 -17.59 1.69
N ALA A 200 6.81 -16.63 1.89
CA ALA A 200 5.40 -16.91 2.18
C ALA A 200 4.71 -17.63 1.02
N ALA A 201 4.98 -17.23 -0.24
CA ALA A 201 4.47 -17.89 -1.44
C ALA A 201 4.93 -19.35 -1.56
N ARG A 202 6.20 -19.64 -1.26
CA ARG A 202 6.74 -21.01 -1.25
C ARG A 202 6.00 -21.94 -0.28
N THR A 203 5.51 -21.44 0.86
CA THR A 203 4.74 -22.25 1.82
C THR A 203 3.43 -22.80 1.26
N ILE A 204 2.93 -22.20 0.17
CA ILE A 204 1.71 -22.62 -0.53
C ILE A 204 2.00 -23.18 -1.94
N GLY A 205 3.28 -23.47 -2.24
CA GLY A 205 3.69 -24.07 -3.51
C GLY A 205 3.74 -23.10 -4.69
N ILE A 206 3.85 -21.79 -4.45
CA ILE A 206 4.03 -20.76 -5.46
C ILE A 206 5.49 -20.29 -5.45
N GLU A 207 6.10 -20.18 -6.63
CA GLU A 207 7.36 -19.48 -6.84
C GLU A 207 7.08 -18.07 -7.38
N THR A 208 7.77 -17.08 -6.82
CA THR A 208 7.68 -15.69 -7.28
C THR A 208 9.03 -15.17 -7.76
N ARG A 209 9.00 -14.12 -8.53
CA ARG A 209 10.16 -13.31 -8.90
C ARG A 209 9.90 -11.86 -8.53
N SER A 210 10.95 -11.12 -8.20
CA SER A 210 10.80 -9.75 -7.72
C SER A 210 11.81 -8.80 -8.34
N GLY A 211 11.40 -7.55 -8.58
CA GLY A 211 12.26 -6.46 -8.99
C GLY A 211 12.09 -5.27 -8.08
N VAL A 212 13.20 -4.64 -7.67
CA VAL A 212 13.22 -3.46 -6.81
C VAL A 212 14.04 -2.34 -7.44
N HIS A 213 13.47 -1.15 -7.54
CA HIS A 213 14.15 0.04 -8.03
C HIS A 213 13.76 1.28 -7.23
N THR A 214 14.71 2.15 -6.97
CA THR A 214 14.49 3.45 -6.32
C THR A 214 14.63 4.56 -7.35
N GLY A 215 13.61 5.38 -7.46
CA GLY A 215 13.56 6.49 -8.41
C GLY A 215 12.38 7.41 -8.16
N GLU A 216 12.34 8.52 -8.90
CA GLU A 216 11.22 9.43 -8.84
C GLU A 216 9.99 8.87 -9.55
N VAL A 217 8.87 8.92 -8.84
CA VAL A 217 7.55 8.56 -9.34
C VAL A 217 6.58 9.73 -9.20
N GLU A 218 5.61 9.79 -10.07
CA GLU A 218 4.47 10.68 -9.97
C GLU A 218 3.34 9.93 -9.27
N LEU A 219 2.89 10.45 -8.13
CA LEU A 219 1.72 9.92 -7.44
C LEU A 219 0.45 10.44 -8.13
N VAL A 220 -0.44 9.53 -8.48
CA VAL A 220 -1.77 9.84 -9.01
C VAL A 220 -2.82 9.12 -8.16
N PRO A 221 -4.09 9.58 -8.13
CA PRO A 221 -5.13 8.89 -7.37
C PRO A 221 -5.17 7.38 -7.66
N GLY A 222 -5.05 6.57 -6.60
CA GLY A 222 -5.09 5.11 -6.69
C GLY A 222 -3.95 4.44 -7.49
N ASN A 223 -2.92 5.19 -7.95
CA ASN A 223 -1.89 4.63 -8.81
C ASN A 223 -0.54 5.39 -8.69
N VAL A 224 0.45 4.95 -9.45
CA VAL A 224 1.77 5.58 -9.58
C VAL A 224 2.23 5.54 -11.03
N ARG A 225 2.90 6.60 -11.48
CA ARG A 225 3.43 6.73 -12.84
C ARG A 225 4.90 7.14 -12.84
N GLY A 226 5.56 6.92 -13.96
CA GLY A 226 6.94 7.37 -14.18
C GLY A 226 7.83 6.29 -14.77
N VAL A 227 8.99 6.71 -15.25
CA VAL A 227 10.00 5.83 -15.85
C VAL A 227 10.50 4.78 -14.83
N ALA A 228 10.57 5.17 -13.55
CA ALA A 228 11.00 4.29 -12.47
C ALA A 228 10.07 3.05 -12.31
N VAL A 229 8.75 3.23 -12.50
CA VAL A 229 7.78 2.12 -12.47
C VAL A 229 8.06 1.12 -13.59
N HIS A 230 8.24 1.64 -14.82
CA HIS A 230 8.60 0.80 -15.96
C HIS A 230 9.94 0.09 -15.77
N MET A 231 10.94 0.79 -15.22
CA MET A 231 12.24 0.21 -14.94
C MET A 231 12.15 -0.95 -13.96
N THR A 232 11.40 -0.79 -12.87
CA THR A 232 11.19 -1.85 -11.87
C THR A 232 10.55 -3.09 -12.49
N SER A 233 9.50 -2.93 -13.29
CA SER A 233 8.85 -4.03 -14.01
C SER A 233 9.82 -4.75 -14.96
N ARG A 234 10.71 -4.03 -15.64
CA ARG A 234 11.73 -4.63 -16.53
C ARG A 234 12.83 -5.37 -15.76
N ILE A 235 13.23 -4.87 -14.59
CA ILE A 235 14.19 -5.56 -13.72
C ILE A 235 13.55 -6.85 -13.20
N MET A 236 12.29 -6.82 -12.73
CA MET A 236 11.56 -8.01 -12.31
C MET A 236 11.50 -9.07 -13.44
N ALA A 237 11.27 -8.63 -14.68
CA ALA A 237 11.21 -9.55 -15.84
C ALA A 237 12.53 -10.27 -16.15
N LEU A 238 13.67 -9.79 -15.64
CA LEU A 238 14.96 -10.45 -15.75
C LEU A 238 15.17 -11.53 -14.67
N ALA A 239 14.37 -11.48 -13.61
CA ALA A 239 14.52 -12.39 -12.47
C ALA A 239 14.01 -13.79 -12.82
N GLY A 240 14.74 -14.80 -12.38
CA GLY A 240 14.31 -16.19 -12.36
C GLY A 240 13.41 -16.52 -11.17
N PRO A 241 12.94 -17.78 -11.09
CA PRO A 241 12.15 -18.26 -9.96
C PRO A 241 12.88 -18.07 -8.62
N GLY A 242 12.21 -17.45 -7.66
CA GLY A 242 12.75 -17.19 -6.33
C GLY A 242 13.76 -16.05 -6.26
N GLU A 243 14.09 -15.37 -7.35
CA GLU A 243 15.05 -14.29 -7.34
C GLU A 243 14.45 -12.93 -6.96
N VAL A 244 15.25 -12.14 -6.25
CA VAL A 244 15.02 -10.71 -6.00
C VAL A 244 16.13 -9.92 -6.68
N LEU A 245 15.80 -9.18 -7.73
CA LEU A 245 16.74 -8.32 -8.44
C LEU A 245 16.56 -6.86 -8.04
N VAL A 246 17.68 -6.16 -7.91
CA VAL A 246 17.68 -4.72 -7.62
C VAL A 246 18.44 -3.94 -8.68
N SER A 247 18.07 -2.68 -8.92
CA SER A 247 18.85 -1.78 -9.75
C SER A 247 20.14 -1.31 -9.06
N GLY A 248 21.13 -0.83 -9.83
CA GLY A 248 22.35 -0.23 -9.28
C GLY A 248 22.04 0.91 -8.29
N THR A 249 21.08 1.79 -8.61
CA THR A 249 20.64 2.85 -7.69
C THR A 249 20.16 2.31 -6.36
N THR A 250 19.35 1.25 -6.38
CA THR A 250 18.84 0.61 -5.16
C THR A 250 19.97 -0.08 -4.41
N HIS A 251 20.86 -0.80 -5.10
CA HIS A 251 22.03 -1.44 -4.52
C HIS A 251 22.91 -0.44 -3.76
N ASP A 252 23.19 0.73 -4.34
CA ASP A 252 24.00 1.76 -3.71
C ASP A 252 23.39 2.29 -2.42
N LEU A 253 22.06 2.43 -2.38
CA LEU A 253 21.31 2.85 -1.18
C LEU A 253 21.28 1.77 -0.08
N LEU A 254 21.59 0.52 -0.42
CA LEU A 254 21.61 -0.60 0.52
C LEU A 254 22.99 -0.81 1.19
N ALA A 255 23.95 0.07 0.91
CA ALA A 255 25.25 0.03 1.56
C ALA A 255 25.09 0.10 3.10
N GLY A 256 25.61 -0.89 3.80
CA GLY A 256 25.50 -0.99 5.27
C GLY A 256 24.26 -1.70 5.80
N SER A 257 23.33 -2.15 4.96
CA SER A 257 22.14 -2.92 5.36
C SER A 257 22.44 -4.35 5.84
N GLY A 258 23.65 -4.87 5.57
CA GLY A 258 24.02 -6.27 5.79
C GLY A 258 23.53 -7.23 4.68
N LEU A 259 22.79 -6.74 3.69
CA LEU A 259 22.37 -7.53 2.54
C LEU A 259 23.55 -7.73 1.57
N THR A 260 23.66 -8.93 1.02
CA THR A 260 24.71 -9.28 0.06
C THR A 260 24.13 -9.53 -1.32
N PHE A 261 24.86 -9.08 -2.35
CA PHE A 261 24.38 -9.09 -3.71
C PHE A 261 25.44 -9.68 -4.66
N GLU A 262 24.97 -10.35 -5.70
CA GLU A 262 25.75 -10.76 -6.86
C GLU A 262 25.56 -9.76 -7.99
N ASP A 263 26.66 -9.35 -8.60
CA ASP A 263 26.63 -8.51 -9.80
C ASP A 263 26.13 -9.31 -11.01
N ARG A 264 25.01 -8.91 -11.59
CA ARG A 264 24.44 -9.52 -12.80
C ARG A 264 24.80 -8.76 -14.08
N GLY A 265 25.63 -7.72 -13.98
CA GLY A 265 26.11 -6.93 -15.10
C GLY A 265 25.14 -5.89 -15.62
N LEU A 266 25.45 -5.38 -16.80
CA LEU A 266 24.71 -4.34 -17.50
C LEU A 266 23.64 -4.94 -18.41
N HIS A 267 22.41 -4.47 -18.27
CA HIS A 267 21.25 -4.92 -19.06
C HIS A 267 20.61 -3.78 -19.85
N GLU A 268 20.21 -4.06 -21.08
CA GLU A 268 19.29 -3.20 -21.84
C GLU A 268 17.85 -3.50 -21.44
N LEU A 269 17.16 -2.50 -20.91
CA LEU A 269 15.76 -2.63 -20.49
C LEU A 269 14.86 -2.08 -21.58
N LYS A 270 13.93 -2.88 -22.08
CA LYS A 270 13.02 -2.50 -23.18
C LYS A 270 12.33 -1.15 -22.92
N GLY A 271 12.56 -0.17 -23.77
CA GLY A 271 11.96 1.15 -23.69
C GLY A 271 12.69 2.11 -22.72
N ILE A 272 13.83 1.72 -22.15
CA ILE A 272 14.69 2.55 -21.30
C ILE A 272 16.01 2.81 -22.04
N THR A 273 16.39 4.06 -22.17
CA THR A 273 17.62 4.43 -22.87
C THR A 273 18.86 4.07 -22.04
N GLY A 274 19.82 3.41 -22.66
CA GLY A 274 21.10 3.00 -22.06
C GLY A 274 21.01 1.76 -21.21
N GLN A 275 22.17 1.21 -20.84
CA GLN A 275 22.28 0.01 -20.01
C GLN A 275 22.09 0.35 -18.53
N ARG A 276 21.60 -0.60 -17.78
CA ARG A 276 21.38 -0.50 -16.32
C ARG A 276 22.05 -1.65 -15.62
N GLN A 277 22.82 -1.31 -14.58
CA GLN A 277 23.41 -2.29 -13.70
C GLN A 277 22.33 -2.95 -12.86
N VAL A 278 22.38 -4.30 -12.77
CA VAL A 278 21.42 -5.11 -12.01
C VAL A 278 22.20 -6.03 -11.07
N TYR A 279 21.65 -6.24 -9.88
CA TYR A 279 22.21 -7.09 -8.85
C TYR A 279 21.14 -8.07 -8.36
N ALA A 280 21.55 -9.31 -8.04
CA ALA A 280 20.69 -10.32 -7.42
C ALA A 280 20.99 -10.43 -5.93
N LEU A 281 19.98 -10.46 -5.09
CA LEU A 281 20.12 -10.74 -3.67
C LEU A 281 20.57 -12.21 -3.48
N LEU A 282 21.63 -12.43 -2.69
CA LEU A 282 22.19 -13.77 -2.49
C LEU A 282 21.58 -14.53 -1.32
N ASP A 283 21.26 -13.84 -0.23
CA ASP A 283 20.95 -14.49 1.03
C ASP A 283 19.48 -14.24 1.43
N LEU A 284 18.60 -15.09 0.87
CA LEU A 284 17.15 -14.99 1.09
C LEU A 284 16.70 -15.52 2.46
N GLU A 285 17.50 -16.37 3.13
CA GLU A 285 17.11 -17.00 4.40
C GLU A 285 17.56 -16.21 5.65
N SER A 286 18.47 -15.26 5.49
CA SER A 286 19.00 -14.43 6.59
C SER A 286 18.37 -13.02 6.68
N VAL A 287 17.34 -12.76 5.91
CA VAL A 287 16.71 -11.43 5.75
C VAL A 287 15.54 -11.17 6.71
#